data_a4bccf1a9284ca098920f0c26433a611
#
_entry.id   a4bccf1a9284ca098920f0c26433a611
#
_cell.length_a   1.000
_cell.length_b   1.000
_cell.length_c   1.000
_cell.angle_alpha   90.00
_cell.angle_beta   90.00
_cell.angle_gamma   90.00
#
_symmetry.space_group_name_H-M   'P 1'
#
loop_
_entity.id
_entity.type
_entity.pdbx_description
1 polymer ?
#
loop_
_entity_poly.entity_id
_entity_poly.type
_entity_poly.pdbx_seq_one_letter_code
_entity_poly.pdbx_strand_id
1 'polypeptide(L)'
;MRITEEQRAILDSLVCERLSRNSSNMREIDSFFNSKNEKLVERLLNEAYSEDEKDQIAYYLVKDKDGHILFYFSLKCGQLYDRHLDFDLYKLLGELYDGLLKMKKESDTTPEDAVVIDKVLEEIRSRKGIIKADLKRISKKNKSIEDFEKLFNDDQEKVGETFSGVEIVQFCSNEDGSKYWEQFRMNQKLGVVVFWHFIVPKVLSLMEIVGCQYIFLFAADDSEDEDLVNYYKTWLKFESSQERSAATPVYDLTCKFLYQDTSSLEVKQNYFYDHFNPEEDAV
;
A
#
# COMPACT_ATOMS: atom_id res chain seq x y z
N MET A 1 -23.31 16.63 -6.92
CA MET A 1 -23.21 18.12 -7.11
C MET A 1 -21.81 18.60 -6.74
N ARG A 2 -21.32 19.65 -7.39
CA ARG A 2 -20.00 20.24 -7.19
C ARG A 2 -19.83 20.80 -5.76
N ILE A 3 -18.59 20.88 -5.27
CA ILE A 3 -18.25 21.56 -4.02
C ILE A 3 -18.70 23.03 -4.06
N THR A 4 -19.31 23.52 -2.99
CA THR A 4 -19.72 24.93 -2.88
C THR A 4 -18.53 25.83 -2.52
N GLU A 5 -18.66 27.13 -2.73
CA GLU A 5 -17.65 28.11 -2.32
C GLU A 5 -17.43 28.12 -0.81
N GLU A 6 -18.49 27.96 -0.02
CA GLU A 6 -18.41 27.88 1.44
C GLU A 6 -17.64 26.63 1.90
N GLN A 7 -17.95 25.47 1.30
CA GLN A 7 -17.23 24.24 1.58
C GLN A 7 -15.74 24.35 1.17
N ARG A 8 -15.48 24.97 0.01
CA ARG A 8 -14.11 25.24 -0.44
C ARG A 8 -13.36 26.11 0.56
N ALA A 9 -13.97 27.22 1.00
CA ALA A 9 -13.38 28.11 1.99
C ALA A 9 -13.07 27.41 3.31
N ILE A 10 -13.89 26.45 3.75
CA ILE A 10 -13.59 25.63 4.92
C ILE A 10 -12.37 24.75 4.66
N LEU A 11 -12.30 24.06 3.51
CA LEU A 11 -11.14 23.22 3.17
C LEU A 11 -9.85 24.05 3.10
N ASP A 12 -9.90 25.22 2.49
CA ASP A 12 -8.77 26.14 2.35
C ASP A 12 -8.36 26.78 3.70
N SER A 13 -9.25 26.76 4.70
CA SER A 13 -8.92 27.20 6.07
C SER A 13 -8.17 26.14 6.90
N LEU A 14 -8.16 24.88 6.44
CA LEU A 14 -7.40 23.83 7.11
C LEU A 14 -5.90 24.00 6.85
N VAL A 15 -5.11 23.75 7.87
CA VAL A 15 -3.66 23.82 7.79
C VAL A 15 -3.08 22.41 7.66
N CYS A 16 -2.27 22.18 6.62
CA CYS A 16 -1.53 20.94 6.46
C CYS A 16 -0.02 21.24 6.52
N GLU A 17 0.60 20.93 7.64
CA GLU A 17 2.01 21.24 7.88
C GLU A 17 2.82 19.99 8.24
N ARG A 18 4.12 20.04 7.94
CA ARG A 18 5.05 18.96 8.28
C ARG A 18 5.37 18.98 9.78
N LEU A 19 5.38 17.80 10.40
CA LEU A 19 5.53 17.61 11.85
C LEU A 19 6.80 18.29 12.39
N SER A 20 7.95 18.08 11.77
CA SER A 20 9.25 18.61 12.24
C SER A 20 9.47 20.10 11.94
N ARG A 21 8.64 20.72 11.10
CA ARG A 21 8.82 22.13 10.71
C ARG A 21 8.27 23.13 11.72
N ASN A 22 7.44 22.67 12.66
CA ASN A 22 6.89 23.49 13.71
C ASN A 22 7.10 22.81 15.07
N SER A 23 7.88 23.43 15.96
CA SER A 23 8.21 22.85 17.27
C SER A 23 7.01 22.70 18.22
N SER A 24 5.90 23.42 17.98
CA SER A 24 4.68 23.26 18.76
C SER A 24 4.00 21.91 18.52
N ASN A 25 4.18 21.36 17.32
CA ASN A 25 3.56 20.10 16.90
C ASN A 25 3.87 18.94 17.85
N MET A 26 5.07 18.91 18.43
CA MET A 26 5.47 17.88 19.40
C MET A 26 4.60 17.85 20.68
N ARG A 27 4.05 18.99 21.07
CA ARG A 27 3.13 19.06 22.21
C ARG A 27 1.69 18.80 21.79
N GLU A 28 1.36 19.21 20.59
CA GLU A 28 0.01 19.09 20.05
C GLU A 28 -0.36 17.64 19.75
N ILE A 29 0.62 16.83 19.27
CA ILE A 29 0.38 15.41 19.02
C ILE A 29 0.10 14.60 20.28
N ASP A 30 0.47 15.06 21.48
CA ASP A 30 0.18 14.38 22.75
C ASP A 30 -1.34 14.19 22.97
N SER A 31 -2.16 15.02 22.35
CA SER A 31 -3.62 14.92 22.36
C SER A 31 -4.21 14.03 21.26
N PHE A 32 -3.37 13.50 20.37
CA PHE A 32 -3.85 12.65 19.29
C PHE A 32 -4.28 11.27 19.81
N PHE A 33 -5.49 10.88 19.48
CA PHE A 33 -6.07 9.63 19.94
C PHE A 33 -6.85 8.92 18.83
N ASN A 34 -6.72 7.60 18.77
CA ASN A 34 -7.56 6.73 17.92
C ASN A 34 -7.60 5.32 18.51
N SER A 35 -8.74 4.96 19.13
CA SER A 35 -8.93 3.69 19.82
C SER A 35 -8.88 2.46 18.91
N LYS A 36 -9.16 2.64 17.62
CA LYS A 36 -9.12 1.56 16.61
C LYS A 36 -7.73 1.32 16.03
N ASN A 37 -6.83 2.30 16.16
CA ASN A 37 -5.51 2.30 15.53
C ASN A 37 -4.42 2.70 16.53
N GLU A 38 -4.40 2.09 17.70
CA GLU A 38 -3.43 2.39 18.78
C GLU A 38 -1.98 2.32 18.32
N LYS A 39 -1.62 1.35 17.47
CA LYS A 39 -0.26 1.22 16.91
C LYS A 39 0.16 2.44 16.08
N LEU A 40 -0.77 3.03 15.32
CA LEU A 40 -0.49 4.24 14.56
C LEU A 40 -0.33 5.46 15.47
N VAL A 41 -1.12 5.54 16.54
CA VAL A 41 -0.97 6.57 17.57
C VAL A 41 0.39 6.44 18.27
N GLU A 42 0.74 5.25 18.70
CA GLU A 42 2.01 4.93 19.38
C GLU A 42 3.21 5.33 18.51
N ARG A 43 3.16 5.03 17.22
CA ARG A 43 4.18 5.41 16.26
C ARG A 43 4.28 6.92 16.07
N LEU A 44 3.13 7.62 15.97
CA LEU A 44 3.10 9.08 15.88
C LEU A 44 3.80 9.73 17.08
N LEU A 45 3.51 9.24 18.29
CA LEU A 45 4.03 9.82 19.54
C LEU A 45 5.52 9.52 19.76
N ASN A 46 5.99 8.33 19.40
CA ASN A 46 7.33 7.84 19.78
C ASN A 46 8.37 7.96 18.68
N GLU A 47 8.00 7.79 17.42
CA GLU A 47 8.96 7.63 16.30
C GLU A 47 8.88 8.75 15.27
N ALA A 48 7.67 9.26 14.99
CA ALA A 48 7.39 10.11 13.84
C ALA A 48 8.26 11.37 13.76
N TYR A 49 8.50 12.05 14.87
CA TYR A 49 9.31 13.27 14.86
C TYR A 49 10.77 12.98 14.44
N SER A 50 11.36 11.91 14.98
CA SER A 50 12.74 11.51 14.64
C SER A 50 12.87 11.05 13.19
N GLU A 51 11.87 10.32 12.67
CA GLU A 51 11.84 9.88 11.28
C GLU A 51 11.66 11.07 10.33
N ASP A 52 10.82 12.05 10.71
CA ASP A 52 10.56 13.26 9.93
C ASP A 52 11.73 14.24 9.92
N GLU A 53 12.38 14.41 11.08
CA GLU A 53 13.59 15.26 11.20
C GLU A 53 14.77 14.74 10.38
N LYS A 54 14.88 13.40 10.25
CA LYS A 54 15.92 12.74 9.46
C LYS A 54 15.55 12.55 7.98
N ASP A 55 14.43 13.11 7.53
CA ASP A 55 13.91 12.94 6.17
C ASP A 55 13.70 11.47 5.72
N GLN A 56 13.50 10.55 6.66
CA GLN A 56 13.23 9.15 6.36
C GLN A 56 11.79 8.93 5.91
N ILE A 57 10.86 9.56 6.62
CA ILE A 57 9.42 9.58 6.32
C ILE A 57 8.92 10.99 6.63
N ALA A 58 8.21 11.59 5.70
CA ALA A 58 7.62 12.92 5.89
C ALA A 58 6.24 12.81 6.55
N TYR A 59 6.11 13.30 7.77
CA TYR A 59 4.86 13.31 8.53
C TYR A 59 4.13 14.64 8.41
N TYR A 60 2.84 14.60 8.16
CA TYR A 60 2.00 15.78 8.00
C TYR A 60 0.82 15.74 8.97
N LEU A 61 0.57 16.87 9.61
CA LEU A 61 -0.60 17.09 10.45
C LEU A 61 -1.60 17.96 9.69
N VAL A 62 -2.87 17.56 9.71
CA VAL A 62 -3.97 18.37 9.21
C VAL A 62 -4.73 18.91 10.41
N LYS A 63 -4.82 20.23 10.50
CA LYS A 63 -5.41 20.97 11.62
C LYS A 63 -6.54 21.86 11.14
N ASP A 64 -7.49 22.11 12.02
CA ASP A 64 -8.45 23.18 11.82
C ASP A 64 -7.85 24.58 12.11
N LYS A 65 -8.65 25.63 11.90
CA LYS A 65 -8.23 27.02 12.14
C LYS A 65 -7.89 27.32 13.62
N ASP A 66 -8.35 26.49 14.54
CA ASP A 66 -8.15 26.65 15.99
C ASP A 66 -6.95 25.81 16.49
N GLY A 67 -6.30 25.08 15.58
CA GLY A 67 -5.11 24.27 15.85
C GLY A 67 -5.40 22.83 16.29
N HIS A 68 -6.67 22.39 16.30
CA HIS A 68 -6.99 21.00 16.63
C HIS A 68 -6.53 20.06 15.51
N ILE A 69 -5.78 19.02 15.87
CA ILE A 69 -5.35 18.02 14.92
C ILE A 69 -6.53 17.13 14.55
N LEU A 70 -6.91 17.15 13.28
CA LEU A 70 -8.00 16.35 12.72
C LEU A 70 -7.49 15.02 12.19
N PHE A 71 -6.30 15.02 11.59
CA PHE A 71 -5.75 13.90 10.85
C PHE A 71 -4.24 13.96 10.80
N TYR A 72 -3.56 12.81 10.68
CA TYR A 72 -2.18 12.80 10.22
C TYR A 72 -1.98 11.76 9.12
N PHE A 73 -1.01 12.02 8.28
CA PHE A 73 -0.55 11.07 7.27
C PHE A 73 0.96 11.19 7.09
N SER A 74 1.55 10.15 6.51
CA SER A 74 2.96 10.20 6.19
C SER A 74 3.26 9.67 4.80
N LEU A 75 4.29 10.24 4.19
CA LEU A 75 4.73 9.95 2.83
C LEU A 75 6.21 9.60 2.81
N LYS A 76 6.60 8.65 1.99
CA LYS A 76 8.01 8.40 1.66
C LYS A 76 8.16 8.02 0.18
N CYS A 77 9.37 8.16 -0.35
CA CYS A 77 9.70 7.60 -1.65
C CYS A 77 9.69 6.08 -1.59
N GLY A 78 9.19 5.46 -2.63
CA GLY A 78 9.12 4.02 -2.76
C GLY A 78 9.34 3.54 -4.18
N GLN A 79 9.47 2.24 -4.34
CA GLN A 79 9.60 1.59 -5.63
C GLN A 79 8.58 0.48 -5.76
N LEU A 80 7.95 0.44 -6.92
CA LEU A 80 7.15 -0.69 -7.38
C LEU A 80 7.98 -1.48 -8.39
N TYR A 81 7.67 -2.75 -8.54
CA TYR A 81 8.28 -3.61 -9.54
C TYR A 81 7.21 -4.51 -10.15
N ASP A 82 7.39 -4.84 -11.42
CA ASP A 82 6.58 -5.85 -12.05
C ASP A 82 6.92 -7.22 -11.47
N ARG A 83 5.88 -7.96 -11.11
CA ARG A 83 5.98 -9.38 -10.78
C ARG A 83 6.04 -10.24 -12.05
N HIS A 84 6.33 -9.67 -13.20
CA HIS A 84 6.46 -10.47 -14.41
C HIS A 84 7.55 -11.51 -14.19
N LEU A 85 7.09 -12.70 -13.87
CA LEU A 85 7.83 -13.88 -14.20
C LEU A 85 8.00 -13.83 -15.74
N ASP A 86 9.23 -13.78 -16.20
CA ASP A 86 9.57 -13.90 -17.60
C ASP A 86 8.74 -15.06 -18.19
N PHE A 87 8.24 -14.91 -19.43
CA PHE A 87 7.45 -15.96 -20.10
C PHE A 87 8.18 -17.31 -20.08
N ASP A 88 9.50 -17.30 -20.20
CA ASP A 88 10.35 -18.48 -20.09
C ASP A 88 10.32 -19.08 -18.68
N LEU A 89 10.22 -18.26 -17.63
CA LEU A 89 10.07 -18.73 -16.25
C LEU A 89 8.68 -19.35 -16.00
N TYR A 90 7.60 -18.81 -16.59
CA TYR A 90 6.26 -19.45 -16.53
C TYR A 90 6.26 -20.81 -17.22
N LYS A 91 6.92 -20.92 -18.38
CA LYS A 91 7.07 -22.18 -19.09
C LYS A 91 7.84 -23.21 -18.27
N LEU A 92 8.96 -22.79 -17.67
CA LEU A 92 9.77 -23.64 -16.79
C LEU A 92 9.03 -24.05 -15.52
N LEU A 93 8.24 -23.14 -14.91
CA LEU A 93 7.37 -23.47 -13.79
C LEU A 93 6.29 -24.50 -14.16
N GLY A 94 5.73 -24.38 -15.38
CA GLY A 94 4.79 -25.36 -15.92
C GLY A 94 5.44 -26.75 -16.12
N GLU A 95 6.62 -26.78 -16.72
CA GLU A 95 7.38 -28.00 -16.92
C GLU A 95 7.80 -28.67 -15.58
N LEU A 96 8.21 -27.85 -14.59
CA LEU A 96 8.50 -28.32 -13.24
C LEU A 96 7.25 -28.90 -12.58
N TYR A 97 6.12 -28.19 -12.67
CA TYR A 97 4.84 -28.63 -12.12
C TYR A 97 4.43 -29.99 -12.68
N ASP A 98 4.50 -30.16 -14.01
CA ASP A 98 4.16 -31.41 -14.68
C ASP A 98 5.14 -32.53 -14.33
N GLY A 99 6.45 -32.20 -14.21
CA GLY A 99 7.48 -33.13 -13.75
C GLY A 99 7.23 -33.64 -12.33
N LEU A 100 6.89 -32.75 -11.42
CA LEU A 100 6.56 -33.09 -10.03
C LEU A 100 5.29 -33.95 -9.91
N LEU A 101 4.28 -33.69 -10.72
CA LEU A 101 3.07 -34.52 -10.79
C LEU A 101 3.36 -35.94 -11.29
N LYS A 102 4.32 -36.09 -12.24
CA LYS A 102 4.75 -37.41 -12.72
C LYS A 102 5.52 -38.14 -11.63
N MET A 103 6.50 -37.48 -11.00
CA MET A 103 7.27 -38.07 -9.90
C MET A 103 6.39 -38.55 -8.75
N LYS A 104 5.36 -37.81 -8.39
CA LYS A 104 4.41 -38.20 -7.33
C LYS A 104 3.70 -39.55 -7.63
N LYS A 105 3.57 -39.92 -8.90
CA LYS A 105 2.92 -41.16 -9.35
C LYS A 105 3.89 -42.32 -9.54
N GLU A 106 5.20 -42.08 -9.44
CA GLU A 106 6.21 -43.12 -9.57
C GLU A 106 6.27 -44.03 -8.36
N SER A 107 6.50 -45.30 -8.58
CA SER A 107 6.48 -46.35 -7.53
C SER A 107 7.62 -46.24 -6.51
N ASP A 108 8.66 -45.49 -6.82
CA ASP A 108 9.85 -45.30 -5.98
C ASP A 108 9.77 -43.99 -5.14
N THR A 109 8.71 -43.23 -5.28
CA THR A 109 8.47 -41.99 -4.50
C THR A 109 8.08 -42.36 -3.07
N THR A 110 8.93 -41.98 -2.11
CA THR A 110 8.64 -42.19 -0.70
C THR A 110 7.51 -41.30 -0.18
N PRO A 111 6.82 -41.69 0.91
CA PRO A 111 5.79 -40.81 1.51
C PRO A 111 6.32 -39.41 1.92
N GLU A 112 7.59 -39.37 2.34
CA GLU A 112 8.27 -38.12 2.72
C GLU A 112 8.54 -37.24 1.51
N ASP A 113 8.95 -37.83 0.38
CA ASP A 113 9.13 -37.08 -0.88
C ASP A 113 7.78 -36.56 -1.41
N ALA A 114 6.72 -37.36 -1.27
CA ALA A 114 5.38 -36.93 -1.70
C ALA A 114 4.90 -35.67 -0.94
N VAL A 115 5.17 -35.56 0.36
CA VAL A 115 4.84 -34.37 1.17
C VAL A 115 5.62 -33.14 0.69
N VAL A 116 6.92 -33.31 0.38
CA VAL A 116 7.73 -32.20 -0.16
C VAL A 116 7.25 -31.78 -1.55
N ILE A 117 6.91 -32.75 -2.40
CA ILE A 117 6.33 -32.48 -3.73
C ILE A 117 5.04 -31.67 -3.61
N ASP A 118 4.12 -32.08 -2.72
CA ASP A 118 2.86 -31.37 -2.52
C ASP A 118 3.07 -29.94 -2.06
N LYS A 119 4.00 -29.70 -1.14
CA LYS A 119 4.36 -28.37 -0.70
C LYS A 119 4.87 -27.49 -1.85
N VAL A 120 5.78 -28.00 -2.69
CA VAL A 120 6.31 -27.26 -3.84
C VAL A 120 5.22 -27.00 -4.88
N LEU A 121 4.34 -27.97 -5.15
CA LEU A 121 3.20 -27.78 -6.04
C LEU A 121 2.25 -26.67 -5.54
N GLU A 122 2.02 -26.61 -4.22
CA GLU A 122 1.21 -25.55 -3.61
C GLU A 122 1.90 -24.18 -3.70
N GLU A 123 3.19 -24.10 -3.48
CA GLU A 123 3.98 -22.87 -3.63
C GLU A 123 3.96 -22.38 -5.08
N ILE A 124 4.08 -23.27 -6.08
CA ILE A 124 3.94 -22.91 -7.50
C ILE A 124 2.53 -22.36 -7.77
N ARG A 125 1.48 -23.02 -7.26
CA ARG A 125 0.08 -22.57 -7.43
C ARG A 125 -0.19 -21.24 -6.77
N SER A 126 0.31 -21.03 -5.55
CA SER A 126 0.12 -19.80 -4.78
C SER A 126 0.99 -18.65 -5.26
N ARG A 127 1.90 -18.91 -6.21
CA ARG A 127 2.92 -17.94 -6.69
C ARG A 127 3.78 -17.36 -5.56
N LYS A 128 3.87 -18.04 -4.43
CA LYS A 128 4.82 -17.72 -3.37
C LYS A 128 6.20 -18.25 -3.79
N GLY A 129 7.24 -17.62 -3.30
CA GLY A 129 8.61 -18.03 -3.66
C GLY A 129 8.88 -19.51 -3.37
N ILE A 130 9.57 -20.18 -4.28
CA ILE A 130 9.94 -21.60 -4.12
C ILE A 130 11.17 -21.67 -3.23
N ILE A 131 11.13 -22.50 -2.19
CA ILE A 131 12.24 -22.63 -1.25
C ILE A 131 13.35 -23.50 -1.88
N LYS A 132 14.53 -22.91 -2.12
CA LYS A 132 15.70 -23.54 -2.74
C LYS A 132 16.10 -24.89 -2.10
N ALA A 133 15.91 -25.04 -0.78
CA ALA A 133 16.23 -26.26 -0.07
C ALA A 133 15.32 -27.44 -0.46
N ASP A 134 14.04 -27.17 -0.71
CA ASP A 134 13.06 -28.19 -1.11
C ASP A 134 13.31 -28.62 -2.56
N LEU A 135 13.65 -27.68 -3.44
CA LEU A 135 14.08 -28.00 -4.82
C LEU A 135 15.36 -28.87 -4.84
N LYS A 136 16.37 -28.54 -4.05
CA LYS A 136 17.62 -29.33 -3.93
C LYS A 136 17.39 -30.77 -3.53
N ARG A 137 16.38 -31.01 -2.69
CA ARG A 137 16.04 -32.37 -2.25
C ARG A 137 15.45 -33.20 -3.38
N ILE A 138 14.65 -32.57 -4.23
CA ILE A 138 13.95 -33.23 -5.35
C ILE A 138 14.86 -33.36 -6.57
N SER A 139 15.73 -32.38 -6.82
CA SER A 139 16.62 -32.33 -8.00
C SER A 139 17.61 -33.51 -8.09
N LYS A 140 17.99 -34.10 -6.97
CA LYS A 140 18.85 -35.30 -6.96
C LYS A 140 18.25 -36.50 -7.70
N LYS A 141 16.95 -36.48 -8.02
CA LYS A 141 16.24 -37.57 -8.68
C LYS A 141 15.77 -37.24 -10.11
N ASN A 142 15.85 -35.98 -10.57
CA ASN A 142 15.33 -35.60 -11.88
C ASN A 142 16.15 -34.45 -12.53
N LYS A 143 16.74 -34.74 -13.70
CA LYS A 143 17.58 -33.77 -14.46
C LYS A 143 16.87 -32.48 -14.86
N SER A 144 15.57 -32.52 -15.10
CA SER A 144 14.79 -31.32 -15.44
C SER A 144 14.78 -30.30 -14.28
N ILE A 145 15.00 -30.76 -13.06
CA ILE A 145 15.03 -29.93 -11.85
C ILE A 145 16.44 -29.34 -11.65
N GLU A 146 17.50 -30.04 -12.10
CA GLU A 146 18.86 -29.47 -12.08
C GLU A 146 19.01 -28.23 -12.97
N ASP A 147 18.34 -28.20 -14.10
CA ASP A 147 18.32 -27.02 -14.98
C ASP A 147 17.53 -25.86 -14.34
N PHE A 148 16.52 -26.16 -13.53
CA PHE A 148 15.80 -25.18 -12.75
C PHE A 148 16.64 -24.58 -11.60
N GLU A 149 17.51 -25.38 -10.93
CA GLU A 149 18.45 -24.86 -9.94
C GLU A 149 19.43 -23.83 -10.53
N LYS A 150 19.81 -23.94 -11.80
CA LYS A 150 20.67 -22.96 -12.46
C LYS A 150 20.03 -21.58 -12.60
N LEU A 151 18.72 -21.52 -12.74
CA LEU A 151 17.98 -20.26 -12.80
C LEU A 151 17.96 -19.52 -11.45
N PHE A 152 18.03 -20.27 -10.34
CA PHE A 152 18.10 -19.68 -8.99
C PHE A 152 19.53 -19.46 -8.49
N ASN A 153 20.54 -20.03 -9.18
CA ASN A 153 21.94 -19.84 -8.82
C ASN A 153 22.60 -18.62 -9.50
N ASP A 154 21.94 -17.99 -10.45
CA ASP A 154 22.32 -16.66 -10.86
C ASP A 154 21.99 -15.70 -9.70
N ASP A 155 23.04 -15.26 -8.97
CA ASP A 155 22.96 -14.29 -7.87
C ASP A 155 22.48 -12.89 -8.32
N GLN A 156 22.00 -12.76 -9.53
CA GLN A 156 21.30 -11.61 -10.02
C GLN A 156 19.81 -11.81 -9.71
N GLU A 157 19.36 -11.18 -8.61
CA GLU A 157 17.96 -10.81 -8.49
C GLU A 157 17.62 -9.98 -9.73
N LYS A 158 17.10 -10.61 -10.76
CA LYS A 158 16.53 -9.93 -11.92
C LYS A 158 15.27 -9.24 -11.41
N VAL A 159 15.45 -8.06 -10.86
CA VAL A 159 14.36 -7.15 -10.62
C VAL A 159 13.81 -6.82 -12.00
N GLY A 160 12.55 -7.11 -12.24
CA GLY A 160 11.84 -6.66 -13.43
C GLY A 160 11.90 -5.14 -13.53
N GLU A 161 11.13 -4.56 -14.42
CA GLU A 161 11.03 -3.11 -14.55
C GLU A 161 10.63 -2.50 -13.21
N THR A 162 11.36 -1.47 -12.76
CA THR A 162 11.07 -0.77 -11.52
C THR A 162 10.46 0.59 -11.80
N PHE A 163 9.49 0.96 -10.99
CA PHE A 163 8.75 2.20 -11.13
C PHE A 163 8.90 3.04 -9.87
N SER A 164 9.13 4.33 -10.03
CA SER A 164 9.16 5.27 -8.90
C SER A 164 7.75 5.54 -8.39
N GLY A 165 7.59 5.62 -7.08
CA GLY A 165 6.31 5.91 -6.44
C GLY A 165 6.44 6.66 -5.12
N VAL A 166 5.31 7.14 -4.65
CA VAL A 166 5.13 7.68 -3.30
C VAL A 166 4.30 6.68 -2.50
N GLU A 167 4.85 6.23 -1.38
CA GLU A 167 4.13 5.40 -0.41
C GLU A 167 3.44 6.26 0.62
N ILE A 168 2.14 6.03 0.83
CA ILE A 168 1.43 6.47 2.03
C ILE A 168 1.68 5.43 3.11
N VAL A 169 2.52 5.76 4.10
CA VAL A 169 2.92 4.81 5.14
C VAL A 169 1.92 4.79 6.29
N GLN A 170 1.46 5.96 6.72
CA GLN A 170 0.41 6.11 7.72
C GLN A 170 -0.70 7.01 7.19
N PHE A 171 -1.92 6.72 7.63
CA PHE A 171 -3.12 7.45 7.23
C PHE A 171 -4.19 7.28 8.33
N CYS A 172 -4.26 8.24 9.26
CA CYS A 172 -5.02 8.06 10.49
C CYS A 172 -5.76 9.34 10.92
N SER A 173 -7.06 9.21 11.19
CA SER A 173 -7.86 10.29 11.78
C SER A 173 -7.67 10.37 13.30
N ASN A 174 -7.71 11.58 13.84
CA ASN A 174 -7.90 11.78 15.26
C ASN A 174 -9.36 11.53 15.60
N GLU A 175 -9.63 10.68 16.59
CA GLU A 175 -11.00 10.33 16.99
C GLU A 175 -11.76 11.56 17.55
N ASP A 176 -11.11 12.38 18.34
CA ASP A 176 -11.67 13.66 18.78
C ASP A 176 -11.76 14.67 17.63
N GLY A 177 -10.84 14.62 16.67
CA GLY A 177 -10.88 15.43 15.46
C GLY A 177 -12.11 15.17 14.59
N SER A 178 -12.66 13.97 14.61
CA SER A 178 -13.89 13.63 13.92
C SER A 178 -15.08 14.48 14.38
N LYS A 179 -15.15 14.79 15.66
CA LYS A 179 -16.20 15.66 16.25
C LYS A 179 -16.12 17.10 15.70
N TYR A 180 -14.90 17.61 15.50
CA TYR A 180 -14.71 18.93 14.89
C TYR A 180 -15.06 18.89 13.41
N TRP A 181 -14.74 17.80 12.71
CA TRP A 181 -15.10 17.61 11.31
C TRP A 181 -16.62 17.61 11.09
N GLU A 182 -17.38 16.94 11.95
CA GLU A 182 -18.84 16.90 11.90
C GLU A 182 -19.49 18.30 12.02
N GLN A 183 -18.86 19.22 12.77
CA GLN A 183 -19.34 20.60 12.90
C GLN A 183 -19.31 21.36 11.57
N PHE A 184 -18.40 21.02 10.66
CA PHE A 184 -18.34 21.62 9.35
C PHE A 184 -19.47 21.16 8.41
N ARG A 185 -20.24 20.16 8.80
CA ARG A 185 -21.35 19.60 8.00
C ARG A 185 -20.96 19.23 6.58
N MET A 186 -19.75 18.70 6.42
CA MET A 186 -19.26 18.21 5.14
C MET A 186 -19.89 16.87 4.78
N ASN A 187 -20.31 16.72 3.51
CA ASN A 187 -20.88 15.46 3.03
C ASN A 187 -19.81 14.39 2.73
N GLN A 188 -18.53 14.75 2.84
CA GLN A 188 -17.40 13.86 2.60
C GLN A 188 -16.74 13.40 3.90
N LYS A 189 -16.25 12.16 3.92
CA LYS A 189 -15.44 11.65 5.02
C LYS A 189 -14.12 12.40 5.09
N LEU A 190 -13.66 12.72 6.29
CA LEU A 190 -12.40 13.46 6.51
C LEU A 190 -11.21 12.84 5.75
N GLY A 191 -10.99 11.52 5.86
CA GLY A 191 -9.88 10.85 5.16
C GLY A 191 -9.94 11.01 3.63
N VAL A 192 -11.15 11.00 3.04
CA VAL A 192 -11.32 11.24 1.59
C VAL A 192 -10.87 12.66 1.22
N VAL A 193 -11.26 13.64 2.04
CA VAL A 193 -10.84 15.04 1.86
C VAL A 193 -9.33 15.17 2.03
N VAL A 194 -8.75 14.57 3.07
CA VAL A 194 -7.30 14.61 3.30
C VAL A 194 -6.54 14.07 2.11
N PHE A 195 -6.99 12.97 1.53
CA PHE A 195 -6.35 12.39 0.36
C PHE A 195 -6.43 13.33 -0.86
N TRP A 196 -7.63 13.73 -1.26
CA TRP A 196 -7.81 14.51 -2.48
C TRP A 196 -7.36 15.97 -2.35
N HIS A 197 -7.51 16.59 -1.17
CA HIS A 197 -7.20 18.00 -0.98
C HIS A 197 -5.74 18.26 -0.55
N PHE A 198 -5.10 17.32 0.18
CA PHE A 198 -3.75 17.52 0.70
C PHE A 198 -2.70 16.57 0.11
N ILE A 199 -2.99 15.27 0.02
CA ILE A 199 -2.01 14.28 -0.45
C ILE A 199 -1.80 14.40 -1.95
N VAL A 200 -2.87 14.38 -2.73
CA VAL A 200 -2.77 14.44 -4.20
C VAL A 200 -2.03 15.68 -4.68
N PRO A 201 -2.29 16.93 -4.21
CA PRO A 201 -1.51 18.09 -4.62
C PRO A 201 0.00 17.98 -4.29
N LYS A 202 0.36 17.36 -3.15
CA LYS A 202 1.77 17.13 -2.81
C LYS A 202 2.44 16.16 -3.78
N VAL A 203 1.74 15.10 -4.17
CA VAL A 203 2.24 14.12 -5.16
C VAL A 203 2.37 14.78 -6.53
N LEU A 204 1.40 15.57 -6.98
CA LEU A 204 1.47 16.32 -8.24
C LEU A 204 2.64 17.30 -8.25
N SER A 205 2.84 18.05 -7.16
CA SER A 205 4.02 18.96 -7.03
C SER A 205 5.35 18.18 -7.05
N LEU A 206 5.39 16.99 -6.47
CA LEU A 206 6.58 16.15 -6.52
C LEU A 206 6.87 15.67 -7.95
N MET A 207 5.85 15.36 -8.74
CA MET A 207 6.00 14.94 -10.15
C MET A 207 6.62 16.02 -11.03
N GLU A 208 6.46 17.31 -10.70
CA GLU A 208 7.11 18.41 -11.40
C GLU A 208 8.63 18.46 -11.16
N ILE A 209 9.10 17.86 -10.07
CA ILE A 209 10.51 17.90 -9.64
C ILE A 209 11.23 16.60 -10.01
N VAL A 210 10.56 15.47 -9.79
CA VAL A 210 11.12 14.12 -9.99
C VAL A 210 10.06 13.19 -10.59
N GLY A 211 10.48 12.32 -11.50
CA GLY A 211 9.59 11.32 -12.08
C GLY A 211 8.98 10.44 -10.99
N CYS A 212 7.65 10.44 -10.91
CA CYS A 212 6.89 9.61 -9.98
C CYS A 212 5.68 9.04 -10.73
N GLN A 213 5.63 7.72 -10.89
CA GLN A 213 4.63 7.06 -11.72
C GLN A 213 3.44 6.55 -10.91
N TYR A 214 3.65 6.28 -9.62
CA TYR A 214 2.63 5.66 -8.77
C TYR A 214 2.54 6.30 -7.39
N ILE A 215 1.32 6.31 -6.84
CA ILE A 215 1.06 6.43 -5.41
C ILE A 215 0.54 5.08 -4.91
N PHE A 216 1.04 4.60 -3.78
CA PHE A 216 0.68 3.29 -3.27
C PHE A 216 0.65 3.24 -1.74
N LEU A 217 0.03 2.20 -1.21
CA LEU A 217 -0.06 1.94 0.23
C LEU A 217 -0.19 0.42 0.49
N PHE A 218 -0.02 0.08 1.75
CA PHE A 218 -0.32 -1.25 2.28
C PHE A 218 -1.47 -1.15 3.27
N ALA A 219 -2.62 -1.71 2.92
CA ALA A 219 -3.80 -1.74 3.76
C ALA A 219 -3.70 -2.90 4.77
N ALA A 220 -3.52 -2.57 6.04
CA ALA A 220 -3.62 -3.53 7.14
C ALA A 220 -5.10 -3.72 7.49
N ASP A 221 -5.75 -4.65 6.79
CA ASP A 221 -7.20 -4.89 6.89
C ASP A 221 -7.45 -6.27 7.50
N ASP A 222 -7.87 -6.27 8.75
CA ASP A 222 -8.20 -7.47 9.52
C ASP A 222 -9.70 -7.80 9.46
N SER A 223 -10.51 -7.02 8.72
CA SER A 223 -11.94 -7.26 8.57
C SER A 223 -12.23 -8.39 7.59
N GLU A 224 -13.24 -9.22 7.88
CA GLU A 224 -13.66 -10.32 6.99
C GLU A 224 -14.19 -9.79 5.65
N ASP A 225 -14.83 -8.61 5.66
CA ASP A 225 -15.46 -7.99 4.49
C ASP A 225 -14.53 -7.04 3.72
N GLU A 226 -13.24 -6.98 4.08
CA GLU A 226 -12.25 -6.09 3.45
C GLU A 226 -12.66 -4.60 3.50
N ASP A 227 -13.24 -4.14 4.59
CA ASP A 227 -13.80 -2.80 4.74
C ASP A 227 -12.80 -1.69 4.42
N LEU A 228 -11.57 -1.81 4.91
CA LEU A 228 -10.51 -0.83 4.70
C LEU A 228 -10.03 -0.85 3.23
N VAL A 229 -9.86 -2.03 2.65
CA VAL A 229 -9.51 -2.19 1.23
C VAL A 229 -10.60 -1.60 0.34
N ASN A 230 -11.87 -1.90 0.64
CA ASN A 230 -13.01 -1.37 -0.07
C ASN A 230 -13.12 0.15 0.06
N TYR A 231 -12.80 0.69 1.24
CA TYR A 231 -12.71 2.13 1.45
C TYR A 231 -11.66 2.77 0.52
N TYR A 232 -10.45 2.23 0.46
CA TYR A 232 -9.40 2.76 -0.42
C TYR A 232 -9.76 2.63 -1.91
N LYS A 233 -10.35 1.53 -2.32
CA LYS A 233 -10.78 1.33 -3.72
C LYS A 233 -11.93 2.26 -4.11
N THR A 234 -12.95 2.34 -3.27
CA THR A 234 -14.18 3.07 -3.59
C THR A 234 -13.99 4.57 -3.53
N TRP A 235 -13.38 5.07 -2.45
CA TRP A 235 -13.32 6.51 -2.17
C TRP A 235 -12.03 7.16 -2.64
N LEU A 236 -10.91 6.48 -2.51
CA LEU A 236 -9.60 7.00 -2.90
C LEU A 236 -9.15 6.50 -4.27
N LYS A 237 -9.92 5.62 -4.92
CA LYS A 237 -9.67 5.09 -6.27
C LYS A 237 -8.37 4.31 -6.43
N PHE A 238 -7.92 3.68 -5.35
CA PHE A 238 -6.81 2.71 -5.43
C PHE A 238 -7.25 1.41 -6.11
N GLU A 239 -6.27 0.72 -6.69
CA GLU A 239 -6.47 -0.54 -7.40
C GLU A 239 -5.57 -1.62 -6.80
N SER A 240 -6.00 -2.87 -6.89
CA SER A 240 -5.16 -4.03 -6.59
C SER A 240 -4.69 -4.66 -7.88
N SER A 241 -3.42 -5.09 -7.95
CA SER A 241 -2.90 -5.82 -9.10
C SER A 241 -2.17 -7.08 -8.64
N GLN A 242 -2.21 -8.11 -9.49
CA GLN A 242 -1.37 -9.29 -9.35
C GLN A 242 -0.01 -9.09 -10.04
N GLU A 243 0.07 -8.16 -10.97
CA GLU A 243 1.24 -7.91 -11.80
C GLU A 243 2.25 -6.97 -11.13
N ARG A 244 1.78 -6.07 -10.26
CA ARG A 244 2.62 -5.08 -9.59
C ARG A 244 2.73 -5.34 -8.09
N SER A 245 3.89 -5.01 -7.54
CA SER A 245 4.18 -5.17 -6.13
C SER A 245 5.17 -4.12 -5.66
N ALA A 246 5.23 -3.95 -4.34
CA ALA A 246 6.29 -3.23 -3.66
C ALA A 246 6.83 -4.07 -2.51
N ALA A 247 7.94 -3.67 -1.90
CA ALA A 247 8.47 -4.34 -0.73
C ALA A 247 7.47 -4.29 0.42
N THR A 248 6.94 -5.45 0.81
CA THR A 248 5.95 -5.54 1.89
C THR A 248 6.61 -5.16 3.22
N PRO A 249 5.97 -4.31 4.03
CA PRO A 249 6.48 -3.96 5.34
C PRO A 249 6.68 -5.17 6.24
N VAL A 250 7.79 -5.22 6.96
CA VAL A 250 8.13 -6.35 7.84
C VAL A 250 7.17 -6.46 9.03
N TYR A 251 6.60 -5.33 9.46
CA TYR A 251 5.71 -5.26 10.62
C TYR A 251 4.30 -5.80 10.37
N ASP A 252 3.89 -5.95 9.11
CA ASP A 252 2.58 -6.50 8.76
C ASP A 252 2.65 -7.25 7.43
N LEU A 253 2.80 -8.57 7.52
CA LEU A 253 2.88 -9.46 6.37
C LEU A 253 1.50 -9.77 5.76
N THR A 254 0.40 -9.38 6.43
CA THR A 254 -0.96 -9.64 5.98
C THR A 254 -1.55 -8.48 5.18
N CYS A 255 -0.89 -7.33 5.18
CA CYS A 255 -1.37 -6.13 4.52
C CYS A 255 -1.51 -6.32 2.99
N LYS A 256 -2.53 -5.67 2.43
CA LYS A 256 -2.85 -5.72 1.00
C LYS A 256 -2.25 -4.52 0.28
N PHE A 257 -1.47 -4.81 -0.74
CA PHE A 257 -0.88 -3.79 -1.61
C PHE A 257 -1.94 -3.17 -2.52
N LEU A 258 -2.01 -1.83 -2.51
CA LEU A 258 -2.89 -1.04 -3.35
C LEU A 258 -2.11 0.12 -3.98
N TYR A 259 -2.41 0.46 -5.23
CA TYR A 259 -1.71 1.52 -5.95
C TYR A 259 -2.64 2.31 -6.87
N GLN A 260 -2.17 3.48 -7.32
CA GLN A 260 -2.76 4.27 -8.40
C GLN A 260 -1.67 4.81 -9.30
N ASP A 261 -1.99 4.93 -10.59
CA ASP A 261 -1.20 5.67 -11.55
C ASP A 261 -1.33 7.18 -11.31
N THR A 262 -0.20 7.88 -11.20
CA THR A 262 -0.19 9.32 -10.92
C THR A 262 -0.66 10.16 -12.10
N SER A 263 -0.58 9.66 -13.34
CA SER A 263 -1.04 10.37 -14.54
C SER A 263 -2.53 10.69 -14.54
N SER A 264 -3.31 9.92 -13.77
CA SER A 264 -4.77 10.11 -13.66
C SER A 264 -5.21 10.91 -12.42
N LEU A 265 -4.27 11.26 -11.52
CA LEU A 265 -4.62 11.86 -10.23
C LEU A 265 -5.31 13.22 -10.35
N GLU A 266 -4.84 14.09 -11.24
CA GLU A 266 -5.45 15.41 -11.44
C GLU A 266 -6.89 15.30 -11.94
N VAL A 267 -7.13 14.41 -12.91
CA VAL A 267 -8.48 14.15 -13.43
C VAL A 267 -9.39 13.59 -12.35
N LYS A 268 -8.92 12.65 -11.56
CA LYS A 268 -9.67 12.06 -10.44
C LYS A 268 -9.93 13.08 -9.32
N GLN A 269 -8.99 13.98 -9.03
CA GLN A 269 -9.16 15.07 -8.07
C GLN A 269 -10.22 16.06 -8.53
N ASN A 270 -10.21 16.45 -9.80
CA ASN A 270 -11.24 17.32 -10.37
C ASN A 270 -12.62 16.65 -10.29
N TYR A 271 -12.69 15.36 -10.62
CA TYR A 271 -13.90 14.57 -10.47
C TYR A 271 -14.42 14.55 -9.02
N PHE A 272 -13.52 14.41 -8.03
CA PHE A 272 -13.88 14.48 -6.62
C PHE A 272 -14.54 15.80 -6.27
N TYR A 273 -14.01 16.94 -6.71
CA TYR A 273 -14.61 18.25 -6.43
C TYR A 273 -15.92 18.47 -7.18
N ASP A 274 -16.06 17.96 -8.39
CA ASP A 274 -17.27 18.07 -9.17
C ASP A 274 -18.42 17.21 -8.61
N HIS A 275 -18.10 16.15 -7.85
CA HIS A 275 -19.04 15.23 -7.21
C HIS A 275 -18.95 15.27 -5.67
N PHE A 276 -18.52 16.39 -5.12
CA PHE A 276 -18.26 16.53 -3.69
C PHE A 276 -19.52 16.31 -2.83
N ASN A 277 -20.64 16.80 -3.31
CA ASN A 277 -21.92 16.61 -2.67
C ASN A 277 -22.69 15.47 -3.36
N PRO A 278 -23.29 14.53 -2.61
CA PRO A 278 -24.17 13.53 -3.21
C PRO A 278 -25.31 14.24 -3.95
N GLU A 279 -25.75 13.65 -5.04
CA GLU A 279 -26.99 14.08 -5.67
C GLU A 279 -28.11 13.81 -4.65
N GLU A 280 -28.96 14.81 -4.39
CA GLU A 280 -30.20 14.57 -3.68
C GLU A 280 -30.99 13.61 -4.55
N ASP A 281 -31.18 12.37 -4.09
CA ASP A 281 -32.07 11.44 -4.73
C ASP A 281 -33.40 12.18 -4.90
N ALA A 282 -33.78 12.37 -6.17
CA ALA A 282 -35.08 12.93 -6.49
C ALA A 282 -36.14 11.93 -5.98
N VAL A 283 -36.68 12.25 -4.80
CA VAL A 283 -37.81 11.51 -4.18
C VAL A 283 -39.04 11.68 -5.05
#